data_9a6cb4072693b0706734900b44d91dbd
#
_entry.id   9a6cb4072693b0706734900b44d91dbd
#
_cell.length_a   1.000
_cell.length_b   1.000
_cell.length_c   1.000
_cell.angle_alpha   90.00
_cell.angle_beta   90.00
_cell.angle_gamma   90.00
#
_symmetry.space_group_name_H-M   'P 1'
#
loop_
_entity.id
_entity.type
_entity.pdbx_description
1 polymer ?
#
loop_
_entity_poly.entity_id
_entity_poly.type
_entity_poly.pdbx_seq_one_letter_code
_entity_poly.pdbx_strand_id
1 'polypeptide(L)'
;MRRKYKKKKGPVNSKKVALDGITFASGLEKYMYQALKDAKIKTQYEGQTFIVSEGFNFSNASIERCANGRGDFKDRGNKKILPIKYTPDFIGEDFIIECKGRANESFPLRWKLFKKVVSKLYPYVIIYKPQNQKECDITVELILEQQNS
;
A
#
# COMPACT_ATOMS: atom_id res chain seq x y z
N MET A 1 4.59 -16.49 42.22
CA MET A 1 4.24 -16.70 40.80
C MET A 1 5.00 -15.71 39.89
N ARG A 2 5.91 -16.19 39.07
CA ARG A 2 6.61 -15.31 38.10
C ARG A 2 5.64 -15.04 36.94
N ARG A 3 5.20 -13.78 36.74
CA ARG A 3 4.46 -13.34 35.54
C ARG A 3 5.35 -13.55 34.32
N LYS A 4 4.96 -14.45 33.42
CA LYS A 4 5.59 -14.58 32.10
C LYS A 4 5.30 -13.31 31.29
N TYR A 5 6.30 -12.47 31.08
CA TYR A 5 6.23 -11.35 30.15
C TYR A 5 5.99 -11.92 28.75
N LYS A 6 4.83 -11.64 28.16
CA LYS A 6 4.61 -11.88 26.72
C LYS A 6 5.51 -10.91 25.96
N LYS A 7 6.49 -11.42 25.24
CA LYS A 7 7.28 -10.60 24.31
C LYS A 7 6.31 -9.89 23.36
N LYS A 8 6.36 -8.55 23.28
CA LYS A 8 5.66 -7.80 22.26
C LYS A 8 6.15 -8.34 20.91
N LYS A 9 5.21 -8.78 20.06
CA LYS A 9 5.54 -9.15 18.68
C LYS A 9 6.11 -7.91 18.00
N GLY A 10 7.32 -8.04 17.45
CA GLY A 10 7.94 -6.99 16.67
C GLY A 10 7.14 -6.63 15.40
N PRO A 11 7.58 -5.62 14.63
CA PRO A 11 6.90 -5.25 13.40
C PRO A 11 6.75 -6.47 12.48
N VAL A 12 5.57 -6.58 11.85
CA VAL A 12 5.28 -7.68 10.92
C VAL A 12 6.07 -7.44 9.64
N ASN A 13 7.18 -8.17 9.48
CA ASN A 13 7.95 -8.18 8.24
C ASN A 13 7.47 -9.34 7.37
N SER A 14 6.81 -9.03 6.26
CA SER A 14 6.50 -10.01 5.24
C SER A 14 7.80 -10.50 4.59
N LYS A 15 7.91 -11.81 4.34
CA LYS A 15 9.04 -12.37 3.60
C LYS A 15 8.94 -11.99 2.13
N LYS A 16 10.03 -11.46 1.57
CA LYS A 16 10.13 -11.22 0.13
C LYS A 16 10.22 -12.54 -0.63
N VAL A 17 9.51 -12.65 -1.74
CA VAL A 17 9.43 -13.85 -2.58
C VAL A 17 9.64 -13.47 -4.04
N ALA A 18 10.49 -14.23 -4.76
CA ALA A 18 10.77 -13.97 -6.17
C ALA A 18 10.01 -14.94 -7.10
N LEU A 19 9.54 -14.44 -8.23
CA LEU A 19 8.94 -15.19 -9.34
C LEU A 19 9.06 -14.39 -10.64
N ASP A 20 9.41 -15.03 -11.75
CA ASP A 20 9.56 -14.40 -13.08
C ASP A 20 10.49 -13.16 -13.08
N GLY A 21 11.55 -13.19 -12.28
CA GLY A 21 12.48 -12.07 -12.14
C GLY A 21 11.95 -10.89 -11.31
N ILE A 22 10.75 -10.99 -10.77
CA ILE A 22 10.13 -9.98 -9.91
C ILE A 22 10.26 -10.41 -8.44
N THR A 23 10.72 -9.49 -7.58
CA THR A 23 10.75 -9.70 -6.13
C THR A 23 9.50 -9.08 -5.50
N PHE A 24 8.59 -9.93 -5.00
CA PHE A 24 7.37 -9.48 -4.34
C PHE A 24 7.61 -9.23 -2.85
N ALA A 25 6.96 -8.20 -2.32
CA ALA A 25 7.07 -7.83 -0.91
C ALA A 25 6.39 -8.84 0.03
N SER A 26 5.48 -9.68 -0.48
CA SER A 26 4.77 -10.71 0.30
C SER A 26 4.40 -11.92 -0.54
N GLY A 27 4.10 -13.03 0.14
CA GLY A 27 3.57 -14.24 -0.50
C GLY A 27 2.18 -14.02 -1.12
N LEU A 28 1.36 -13.14 -0.53
CA LEU A 28 0.04 -12.80 -1.05
C LEU A 28 0.13 -12.05 -2.39
N GLU A 29 1.10 -11.14 -2.52
CA GLU A 29 1.36 -10.44 -3.79
C GLU A 29 1.82 -11.42 -4.88
N LYS A 30 2.72 -12.36 -4.56
CA LYS A 30 3.12 -13.43 -5.48
C LYS A 30 1.93 -14.28 -5.92
N TYR A 31 1.08 -14.66 -4.98
CA TYR A 31 -0.12 -15.44 -5.28
C TYR A 31 -1.06 -14.68 -6.23
N MET A 32 -1.31 -13.41 -5.94
CA MET A 32 -2.12 -12.55 -6.80
C MET A 32 -1.55 -12.42 -8.21
N TYR A 33 -0.24 -12.21 -8.32
CA TYR A 33 0.46 -12.15 -9.60
C TYR A 33 0.25 -13.42 -10.41
N GLN A 34 0.45 -14.59 -9.81
CA GLN A 34 0.28 -15.87 -10.48
C GLN A 34 -1.17 -16.10 -10.91
N ALA A 35 -2.15 -15.73 -10.07
CA ALA A 35 -3.56 -15.88 -10.39
C ALA A 35 -3.97 -14.96 -11.57
N LEU A 36 -3.47 -13.74 -11.61
CA LEU A 36 -3.69 -12.81 -12.73
C LEU A 36 -3.07 -13.33 -14.03
N LYS A 37 -1.84 -13.83 -13.94
CA LYS A 37 -1.12 -14.41 -15.08
C LYS A 37 -1.84 -15.64 -15.65
N ASP A 38 -2.26 -16.55 -14.80
CA ASP A 38 -2.99 -17.77 -15.21
C ASP A 38 -4.33 -17.45 -15.87
N ALA A 39 -4.99 -16.39 -15.42
CA ALA A 39 -6.24 -15.88 -16.00
C ALA A 39 -6.02 -15.01 -17.25
N LYS A 40 -4.76 -14.77 -17.66
CA LYS A 40 -4.37 -13.92 -18.79
C LYS A 40 -4.88 -12.48 -18.66
N ILE A 41 -4.96 -11.97 -17.44
CA ILE A 41 -5.31 -10.59 -17.14
C ILE A 41 -4.04 -9.73 -17.21
N LYS A 42 -4.04 -8.69 -18.04
CA LYS A 42 -2.90 -7.77 -18.17
C LYS A 42 -2.85 -6.82 -16.98
N THR A 43 -1.72 -6.81 -16.30
CA THR A 43 -1.43 -5.90 -15.19
C THR A 43 0.04 -5.48 -15.19
N GLN A 44 0.32 -4.42 -14.45
CA GLN A 44 1.67 -4.02 -14.10
C GLN A 44 1.83 -4.09 -12.57
N TYR A 45 2.86 -4.77 -12.11
CA TYR A 45 3.25 -4.79 -10.70
C TYR A 45 4.01 -3.51 -10.36
N GLU A 46 3.49 -2.76 -9.37
CA GLU A 46 4.05 -1.46 -8.96
C GLU A 46 4.24 -0.48 -10.13
N GLY A 47 3.34 -0.53 -11.12
CA GLY A 47 3.49 0.18 -12.39
C GLY A 47 3.33 1.70 -12.32
N GLN A 48 2.72 2.24 -11.27
CA GLN A 48 2.48 3.67 -11.12
C GLN A 48 2.51 4.08 -9.64
N THR A 49 3.15 5.21 -9.38
CA THR A 49 3.15 5.86 -8.06
C THR A 49 2.28 7.11 -8.11
N PHE A 50 1.37 7.22 -7.15
CA PHE A 50 0.46 8.36 -7.01
C PHE A 50 0.95 9.31 -5.94
N ILE A 51 0.86 10.62 -6.18
CA ILE A 51 0.98 11.62 -5.13
C ILE A 51 -0.39 11.75 -4.45
N VAL A 52 -0.47 11.33 -3.19
CA VAL A 52 -1.73 11.34 -2.43
C VAL A 52 -1.88 12.57 -1.55
N SER A 53 -0.79 13.27 -1.30
CA SER A 53 -0.76 14.58 -0.66
C SER A 53 0.43 15.36 -1.20
N GLU A 54 0.19 16.54 -1.74
CA GLU A 54 1.25 17.39 -2.28
C GLU A 54 2.22 17.86 -1.20
N GLY A 55 3.50 18.01 -1.58
CA GLY A 55 4.49 18.66 -0.73
C GLY A 55 4.21 20.15 -0.59
N PHE A 56 4.74 20.74 0.45
CA PHE A 56 4.59 22.17 0.73
C PHE A 56 5.74 22.70 1.58
N ASN A 57 5.85 24.02 1.66
CA ASN A 57 6.78 24.67 2.56
C ASN A 57 6.07 25.01 3.87
N PHE A 58 6.51 24.40 4.97
CA PHE A 58 6.04 24.75 6.31
C PHE A 58 6.89 25.88 6.87
N SER A 59 6.31 27.05 7.02
CA SER A 59 7.03 28.27 7.43
C SER A 59 6.88 28.62 8.90
N ASN A 60 6.09 27.86 9.66
CA ASN A 60 5.86 28.10 11.07
C ASN A 60 6.95 27.46 11.93
N ALA A 61 7.07 27.93 13.18
CA ALA A 61 7.83 27.21 14.19
C ALA A 61 7.15 25.88 14.54
N SER A 62 7.95 24.85 14.77
CA SER A 62 7.49 23.57 15.29
C SER A 62 8.49 23.05 16.30
N ILE A 63 8.12 23.11 17.58
CA ILE A 63 8.98 22.71 18.68
C ILE A 63 8.83 21.21 18.92
N GLU A 64 9.82 20.45 18.51
CA GLU A 64 9.77 18.99 18.55
C GLU A 64 11.17 18.38 18.59
N ARG A 65 11.24 17.08 18.90
CA ARG A 65 12.42 16.26 18.68
C ARG A 65 12.50 15.83 17.22
N CYS A 66 13.59 15.14 16.84
CA CYS A 66 13.64 14.48 15.54
C CYS A 66 12.52 13.43 15.41
N ALA A 67 12.17 13.07 14.19
CA ALA A 67 11.11 12.09 13.89
C ALA A 67 11.34 10.72 14.55
N ASN A 68 12.60 10.35 14.83
CA ASN A 68 12.95 9.13 15.55
C ASN A 68 12.79 9.22 17.09
N GLY A 69 12.29 10.34 17.60
CA GLY A 69 12.11 10.60 19.04
C GLY A 69 13.37 11.01 19.79
N ARG A 70 14.46 11.23 19.08
CA ARG A 70 15.78 11.62 19.64
C ARG A 70 16.06 13.09 19.38
N GLY A 71 17.20 13.56 19.93
CA GLY A 71 17.66 14.93 19.80
C GLY A 71 16.98 15.89 20.76
N ASP A 72 17.34 17.16 20.66
CA ASP A 72 16.82 18.22 21.53
C ASP A 72 15.40 18.61 21.15
N PHE A 73 14.61 18.99 22.15
CA PHE A 73 13.30 19.58 21.96
C PHE A 73 13.47 21.06 21.59
N LYS A 74 13.46 21.37 20.31
CA LYS A 74 13.73 22.68 19.74
C LYS A 74 12.92 22.93 18.47
N ASP A 75 12.98 24.15 17.94
CA ASP A 75 12.33 24.51 16.69
C ASP A 75 12.96 23.74 15.51
N ARG A 76 12.12 22.93 14.86
CA ARG A 76 12.42 22.17 13.65
C ARG A 76 11.46 22.51 12.52
N GLY A 77 10.76 23.60 12.66
CA GLY A 77 9.91 24.15 11.60
C GLY A 77 10.71 24.84 10.49
N ASN A 78 10.04 25.67 9.71
CA ASN A 78 10.59 26.37 8.55
C ASN A 78 11.36 25.45 7.60
N LYS A 79 10.70 24.43 7.10
CA LYS A 79 11.27 23.44 6.19
C LYS A 79 10.29 22.98 5.13
N LYS A 80 10.84 22.41 4.08
CA LYS A 80 10.07 21.77 3.02
C LYS A 80 9.53 20.42 3.50
N ILE A 81 8.21 20.24 3.37
CA ILE A 81 7.54 18.96 3.59
C ILE A 81 7.38 18.26 2.23
N LEU A 82 7.92 17.05 2.13
CA LEU A 82 7.85 16.26 0.91
C LEU A 82 6.44 15.71 0.67
N PRO A 83 6.08 15.43 -0.60
CA PRO A 83 4.78 14.82 -0.89
C PRO A 83 4.68 13.42 -0.28
N ILE A 84 3.46 13.02 0.05
CA ILE A 84 3.12 11.64 0.42
C ILE A 84 2.74 10.89 -0.85
N LYS A 85 3.42 9.76 -1.09
CA LYS A 85 3.23 8.94 -2.28
C LYS A 85 2.65 7.58 -1.92
N TYR A 86 1.93 6.98 -2.86
CA TYR A 86 1.36 5.64 -2.73
C TYR A 86 1.55 4.86 -4.04
N THR A 87 2.10 3.66 -3.93
CA THR A 87 2.28 2.74 -5.07
C THR A 87 1.44 1.50 -4.81
N PRO A 88 0.29 1.32 -5.50
CA PRO A 88 -0.50 0.10 -5.39
C PRO A 88 0.23 -1.09 -6.02
N ASP A 89 -0.11 -2.30 -5.59
CA ASP A 89 0.59 -3.51 -6.02
C ASP A 89 0.38 -3.81 -7.50
N PHE A 90 -0.85 -3.77 -7.98
CA PHE A 90 -1.17 -4.08 -9.38
C PHE A 90 -2.09 -3.03 -9.98
N ILE A 91 -1.79 -2.65 -11.22
CA ILE A 91 -2.61 -1.74 -12.02
C ILE A 91 -2.98 -2.42 -13.33
N GLY A 92 -4.27 -2.50 -13.61
CA GLY A 92 -4.84 -2.89 -14.89
C GLY A 92 -5.50 -1.70 -15.59
N GLU A 93 -6.18 -1.96 -16.69
CA GLU A 93 -6.82 -0.91 -17.49
C GLU A 93 -7.94 -0.19 -16.72
N ASP A 94 -8.76 -0.94 -16.00
CA ASP A 94 -9.94 -0.45 -15.30
C ASP A 94 -10.04 -0.90 -13.84
N PHE A 95 -8.93 -1.38 -13.28
CA PHE A 95 -8.86 -1.82 -11.91
C PHE A 95 -7.50 -1.57 -11.28
N ILE A 96 -7.48 -1.51 -9.96
CA ILE A 96 -6.28 -1.44 -9.12
C ILE A 96 -6.42 -2.46 -8.00
N ILE A 97 -5.32 -3.16 -7.69
CA ILE A 97 -5.29 -4.19 -6.63
C ILE A 97 -4.22 -3.83 -5.61
N GLU A 98 -4.59 -3.87 -4.34
CA GLU A 98 -3.69 -3.81 -3.19
C GLU A 98 -3.84 -5.07 -2.35
N CYS A 99 -2.81 -5.89 -2.29
CA CYS A 99 -2.77 -7.09 -1.46
C CYS A 99 -2.36 -6.71 -0.04
N LYS A 100 -3.27 -6.82 0.92
CA LYS A 100 -3.03 -6.39 2.29
C LYS A 100 -3.57 -7.38 3.31
N GLY A 101 -2.74 -8.37 3.67
CA GLY A 101 -3.10 -9.36 4.68
C GLY A 101 -3.25 -8.73 6.07
N ARG A 102 -2.30 -7.90 6.47
CA ARG A 102 -2.32 -7.18 7.75
C ARG A 102 -1.87 -5.75 7.55
N ALA A 103 -2.73 -4.80 7.87
CA ALA A 103 -2.43 -3.38 7.79
C ALA A 103 -1.53 -2.93 8.95
N ASN A 104 -0.56 -2.03 8.67
CA ASN A 104 0.14 -1.27 9.69
C ASN A 104 -0.67 -0.02 10.05
N GLU A 105 -0.21 0.74 11.07
CA GLU A 105 -0.95 1.91 11.58
C GLU A 105 -1.13 3.04 10.56
N SER A 106 -0.17 3.23 9.64
CA SER A 106 -0.22 4.29 8.63
C SER A 106 -1.08 3.94 7.42
N PHE A 107 -1.34 2.66 7.17
CA PHE A 107 -2.04 2.20 5.98
C PHE A 107 -3.48 2.73 5.86
N PRO A 108 -4.32 2.71 6.89
CA PRO A 108 -5.69 3.19 6.77
C PRO A 108 -5.79 4.65 6.31
N LEU A 109 -4.91 5.52 6.81
CA LEU A 109 -4.85 6.92 6.40
C LEU A 109 -4.39 7.06 4.95
N ARG A 110 -3.31 6.39 4.57
CA ARG A 110 -2.77 6.41 3.21
C ARG A 110 -3.76 5.85 2.20
N TRP A 111 -4.50 4.81 2.58
CA TRP A 111 -5.55 4.20 1.76
C TRP A 111 -6.72 5.16 1.49
N LYS A 112 -7.15 5.90 2.50
CA LYS A 112 -8.19 6.94 2.33
C LYS A 112 -7.73 8.04 1.38
N LEU A 113 -6.50 8.53 1.53
CA LEU A 113 -5.92 9.54 0.64
C LEU A 113 -5.79 9.01 -0.79
N PHE A 114 -5.37 7.76 -0.96
CA PHE A 114 -5.29 7.11 -2.25
C PHE A 114 -6.65 6.99 -2.94
N LYS A 115 -7.68 6.55 -2.23
CA LYS A 115 -9.06 6.48 -2.74
C LYS A 115 -9.57 7.85 -3.19
N LYS A 116 -9.25 8.90 -2.45
CA LYS A 116 -9.62 10.27 -2.83
C LYS A 116 -9.00 10.65 -4.17
N VAL A 117 -7.73 10.36 -4.38
CA VAL A 117 -7.03 10.64 -5.65
C VAL A 117 -7.61 9.82 -6.79
N VAL A 118 -7.80 8.51 -6.60
CA VAL A 118 -8.36 7.62 -7.63
C VAL A 118 -9.77 8.07 -8.02
N SER A 119 -10.60 8.46 -7.07
CA SER A 119 -11.97 8.92 -7.36
C SER A 119 -12.01 10.18 -8.23
N LYS A 120 -10.98 11.01 -8.17
CA LYS A 120 -10.86 12.21 -9.00
C LYS A 120 -10.25 11.94 -10.37
N LEU A 121 -9.20 11.13 -10.43
CA LEU A 121 -8.46 10.86 -11.67
C LEU A 121 -9.10 9.77 -12.52
N TYR A 122 -9.65 8.75 -11.88
CA TYR A 122 -10.16 7.55 -12.53
C TYR A 122 -11.48 7.10 -11.92
N PRO A 123 -12.59 7.87 -12.11
CA PRO A 123 -13.87 7.60 -11.43
C PRO A 123 -14.52 6.27 -11.82
N TYR A 124 -14.07 5.64 -12.90
CA TYR A 124 -14.57 4.35 -13.39
C TYR A 124 -13.77 3.14 -12.90
N VAL A 125 -12.60 3.37 -12.28
CA VAL A 125 -11.72 2.29 -11.83
C VAL A 125 -12.28 1.62 -10.57
N ILE A 126 -12.28 0.29 -10.56
CA ILE A 126 -12.61 -0.50 -9.39
C ILE A 126 -11.33 -0.82 -8.62
N ILE A 127 -11.37 -0.67 -7.31
CA ILE A 127 -10.28 -1.02 -6.42
C ILE A 127 -10.61 -2.31 -5.70
N TYR A 128 -9.67 -3.25 -5.70
CA TYR A 128 -9.73 -4.51 -4.97
C TYR A 128 -8.66 -4.55 -3.89
N LYS A 129 -9.02 -5.00 -2.72
CA LYS A 129 -8.08 -5.13 -1.59
C LYS A 129 -8.19 -6.51 -0.94
N PRO A 130 -7.70 -7.58 -1.61
CA PRO A 130 -7.72 -8.92 -1.07
C PRO A 130 -6.79 -9.06 0.14
N GLN A 131 -7.24 -9.77 1.17
CA GLN A 131 -6.49 -10.01 2.41
C GLN A 131 -5.93 -11.44 2.50
N ASN A 132 -6.41 -12.35 1.65
CA ASN A 132 -6.02 -13.74 1.63
C ASN A 132 -6.14 -14.33 0.22
N GLN A 133 -5.70 -15.57 0.03
CA GLN A 133 -5.72 -16.24 -1.27
C GLN A 133 -7.12 -16.40 -1.83
N LYS A 134 -8.09 -16.73 -1.00
CA LYS A 134 -9.50 -16.85 -1.42
C LYS A 134 -10.02 -15.54 -2.02
N GLU A 135 -9.72 -14.42 -1.38
CA GLU A 135 -10.13 -13.10 -1.87
C GLU A 135 -9.35 -12.70 -3.13
N CYS A 136 -8.11 -13.16 -3.31
CA CYS A 136 -7.39 -13.03 -4.58
C CYS A 136 -8.13 -13.77 -5.72
N ASP A 137 -8.59 -14.99 -5.48
CA ASP A 137 -9.34 -15.77 -6.46
C ASP A 137 -10.67 -15.10 -6.81
N ILE A 138 -11.39 -14.59 -5.83
CA ILE A 138 -12.64 -13.81 -6.04
C ILE A 138 -12.34 -12.54 -6.86
N THR A 139 -11.24 -11.86 -6.58
CA THR A 139 -10.82 -10.67 -7.34
C THR A 139 -10.64 -10.98 -8.82
N VAL A 140 -9.96 -12.09 -9.13
CA VAL A 140 -9.78 -12.54 -10.52
C VAL A 140 -11.13 -12.82 -11.20
N GLU A 141 -12.04 -13.52 -10.54
CA GLU A 141 -13.38 -13.80 -11.05
C GLU A 141 -14.16 -12.52 -11.35
N LEU A 142 -14.15 -11.57 -10.44
CA LEU A 142 -14.84 -10.28 -10.62
C LEU A 142 -14.26 -9.46 -11.77
N ILE A 143 -12.93 -9.46 -11.94
CA ILE A 143 -12.28 -8.77 -13.07
C ILE A 143 -12.68 -9.43 -14.39
N LEU A 144 -12.68 -10.76 -14.46
CA LEU A 144 -13.10 -11.49 -15.68
C LEU A 144 -14.55 -11.23 -16.02
N GLU A 145 -15.45 -11.19 -15.04
CA GLU A 145 -16.85 -10.84 -15.25
C GLU A 145 -17.01 -9.42 -15.82
N GLN A 146 -16.25 -8.47 -15.29
CA GLN A 146 -16.27 -7.10 -15.76
C GLN A 146 -15.74 -6.97 -17.19
N GLN A 147 -14.70 -7.70 -17.55
CA GLN A 147 -14.11 -7.68 -18.89
C GLN A 147 -15.00 -8.36 -19.95
N ASN A 148 -15.86 -9.29 -19.54
CA ASN A 148 -16.75 -10.05 -20.41
C ASN A 148 -18.17 -9.45 -20.53
N SER A 149 -18.43 -8.37 -19.83
CA SER A 149 -19.73 -7.67 -19.87
C SER A 149 -19.79 -6.60 -20.96
#